data_1357a2db83e8130669e4d412c340be04
#
_entry.id   1357a2db83e8130669e4d412c340be04
#
_cell.length_a   1.000
_cell.length_b   1.000
_cell.length_c   1.000
_cell.angle_alpha   90.00
_cell.angle_beta   90.00
_cell.angle_gamma   90.00
#
_symmetry.space_group_name_H-M   'P 1'
#
loop_
_entity.id
_entity.type
_entity.pdbx_description
1 polymer ?
#
loop_
_entity_poly.entity_id
_entity_poly.type
_entity_poly.pdbx_seq_one_letter_code
_entity_poly.pdbx_strand_id
1 'polypeptide(L)'
;MPGLRLPFYTARTFVKNFLFPMAKQDNALFDLLNLELKRQREGIELIASENFTSLAVMQAMGSVATNKYAEGYPGKRYYGGCEVVDQIEALAIDRLKKVFNASWANVQPHSGAQANTAVFLACLKPGDKILGLDLSMGGHLTHGSPANFSGKYYQAFFYGVDRETGLVDYKQLEEVARREKPKMIICGASAYSRDWDYKRIRAVADEIGALVLADIAHPAGLIAAGLLSDPLAHCHIVTSTTHKTLRGPRGGIIMMR
;
A
#
# COMPACT_ATOMS: atom_id res chain seq x y z
N MET A 1 -32.33 -30.05 35.58
CA MET A 1 -31.82 -28.76 35.02
C MET A 1 -32.42 -28.58 33.65
N PRO A 2 -33.27 -27.56 33.35
CA PRO A 2 -33.82 -27.35 32.01
C PRO A 2 -32.73 -26.78 31.10
N GLY A 3 -32.57 -27.40 29.94
CA GLY A 3 -31.54 -27.04 28.96
C GLY A 3 -31.76 -25.65 28.38
N LEU A 4 -30.69 -24.84 28.41
CA LEU A 4 -30.59 -23.58 27.69
C LEU A 4 -30.62 -23.89 26.17
N ARG A 5 -31.76 -23.70 25.54
CA ARG A 5 -31.86 -23.63 24.06
C ARG A 5 -31.37 -22.24 23.65
N LEU A 6 -30.14 -22.16 23.17
CA LEU A 6 -29.68 -20.97 22.45
C LEU A 6 -30.52 -20.83 21.18
N PRO A 7 -31.07 -19.65 20.87
CA PRO A 7 -31.83 -19.46 19.64
C PRO A 7 -30.87 -19.65 18.44
N PHE A 8 -31.21 -20.61 17.59
CA PHE A 8 -30.53 -20.76 16.28
C PHE A 8 -30.85 -19.53 15.43
N TYR A 9 -29.96 -18.56 15.41
CA TYR A 9 -30.01 -17.50 14.40
C TYR A 9 -29.69 -18.13 13.06
N THR A 10 -30.67 -18.26 12.18
CA THR A 10 -30.44 -18.71 10.82
C THR A 10 -29.62 -17.63 10.07
N ALA A 11 -28.75 -18.04 9.16
CA ALA A 11 -27.96 -17.12 8.32
C ALA A 11 -28.85 -16.05 7.62
N ARG A 12 -30.11 -16.39 7.30
CA ARG A 12 -31.12 -15.47 6.74
C ARG A 12 -31.51 -14.33 7.71
N THR A 13 -31.62 -14.57 8.99
CA THR A 13 -31.98 -13.56 10.01
C THR A 13 -30.77 -12.63 10.24
N PHE A 14 -29.58 -13.17 10.24
CA PHE A 14 -28.35 -12.40 10.38
C PHE A 14 -28.14 -11.41 9.20
N VAL A 15 -28.30 -11.88 7.95
CA VAL A 15 -28.16 -11.04 6.75
C VAL A 15 -29.23 -9.95 6.68
N LYS A 16 -30.48 -10.23 7.06
CA LYS A 16 -31.54 -9.21 7.12
C LYS A 16 -31.23 -8.09 8.10
N ASN A 17 -30.67 -8.41 9.26
CA ASN A 17 -30.31 -7.42 10.27
C ASN A 17 -29.10 -6.59 9.90
N PHE A 18 -28.26 -7.06 8.96
CA PHE A 18 -27.07 -6.33 8.50
C PHE A 18 -27.38 -5.30 7.40
N LEU A 19 -28.52 -5.45 6.69
CA LEU A 19 -28.93 -4.53 5.62
C LEU A 19 -29.83 -3.38 6.12
N PHE A 20 -30.24 -3.40 7.39
CA PHE A 20 -31.06 -2.35 7.99
C PHE A 20 -30.33 -1.67 9.16
N PRO A 21 -30.62 -0.39 9.45
CA PRO A 21 -30.02 0.29 10.59
C PRO A 21 -30.16 -0.54 11.85
N MET A 22 -29.08 -0.76 12.53
CA MET A 22 -28.98 -1.62 13.71
C MET A 22 -29.96 -1.13 14.79
N ALA A 23 -30.78 -2.02 15.27
CA ALA A 23 -31.74 -1.72 16.33
C ALA A 23 -31.09 -1.35 17.68
N LYS A 24 -29.75 -1.62 17.81
CA LYS A 24 -29.00 -1.31 19.02
C LYS A 24 -27.55 -0.96 18.61
N GLN A 25 -27.18 0.29 18.78
CA GLN A 25 -25.84 0.80 18.52
C GLN A 25 -25.08 0.98 19.84
N ASP A 26 -23.77 0.83 19.82
CA ASP A 26 -22.89 1.30 20.88
C ASP A 26 -22.84 2.83 20.82
N ASN A 27 -23.67 3.50 21.62
CA ASN A 27 -23.79 4.96 21.60
C ASN A 27 -22.44 5.63 21.88
N ALA A 28 -21.62 5.11 22.79
CA ALA A 28 -20.34 5.69 23.13
C ALA A 28 -19.39 5.72 21.92
N LEU A 29 -19.33 4.63 21.15
CA LEU A 29 -18.53 4.57 19.91
C LEU A 29 -19.11 5.50 18.84
N PHE A 30 -20.43 5.45 18.61
CA PHE A 30 -21.04 6.25 17.54
C PHE A 30 -21.01 7.76 17.83
N ASP A 31 -21.04 8.17 19.09
CA ASP A 31 -20.82 9.57 19.48
C ASP A 31 -19.39 10.02 19.13
N LEU A 32 -18.38 9.19 19.35
CA LEU A 32 -17.00 9.47 18.95
C LEU A 32 -16.84 9.53 17.42
N LEU A 33 -17.49 8.63 16.67
CA LEU A 33 -17.50 8.68 15.21
C LEU A 33 -18.16 9.95 14.66
N ASN A 34 -19.21 10.44 15.31
CA ASN A 34 -19.86 11.71 14.98
C ASN A 34 -18.95 12.91 15.30
N LEU A 35 -18.19 12.87 16.38
CA LEU A 35 -17.19 13.88 16.70
C LEU A 35 -16.06 13.90 15.66
N GLU A 36 -15.59 12.72 15.23
CA GLU A 36 -14.59 12.62 14.17
C GLU A 36 -15.12 13.15 12.83
N LEU A 37 -16.36 12.81 12.47
CA LEU A 37 -17.02 13.36 11.27
C LEU A 37 -17.07 14.90 11.32
N LYS A 38 -17.42 15.47 12.49
CA LYS A 38 -17.41 16.92 12.69
C LYS A 38 -16.00 17.50 12.53
N ARG A 39 -14.98 16.89 13.15
CA ARG A 39 -13.58 17.30 13.00
C ARG A 39 -13.16 17.35 11.53
N GLN A 40 -13.46 16.30 10.76
CA GLN A 40 -13.10 16.24 9.34
C GLN A 40 -13.83 17.28 8.49
N ARG A 41 -15.05 17.66 8.83
CA ARG A 41 -15.83 18.68 8.11
C ARG A 41 -15.41 20.12 8.43
N GLU A 42 -14.98 20.37 9.65
CA GLU A 42 -14.66 21.72 10.15
C GLU A 42 -13.17 22.03 10.08
N GLY A 43 -12.31 21.00 9.94
CA GLY A 43 -10.86 21.14 9.86
C GLY A 43 -10.35 21.31 8.42
N ILE A 44 -9.17 21.93 8.30
CA ILE A 44 -8.40 21.92 7.05
C ILE A 44 -7.31 20.85 7.21
N GLU A 45 -7.43 19.78 6.41
CA GLU A 45 -6.47 18.67 6.46
C GLU A 45 -5.24 18.96 5.59
N LEU A 46 -4.06 19.03 6.22
CA LEU A 46 -2.78 19.27 5.56
C LEU A 46 -1.83 18.07 5.59
N ILE A 47 -2.27 16.94 6.13
CA ILE A 47 -1.47 15.70 6.13
C ILE A 47 -1.55 15.06 4.76
N ALA A 48 -0.45 15.05 4.03
CA ALA A 48 -0.39 14.59 2.62
C ALA A 48 -0.85 13.13 2.40
N SER A 49 -0.85 12.30 3.45
CA SER A 49 -1.30 10.92 3.39
C SER A 49 -2.79 10.74 3.68
N GLU A 50 -3.51 11.79 4.03
CA GLU A 50 -4.95 11.71 4.30
C GLU A 50 -5.78 12.11 3.07
N ASN A 51 -6.95 11.50 2.94
CA ASN A 51 -7.92 11.80 1.90
C ASN A 51 -9.33 11.37 2.33
N PHE A 52 -10.33 11.86 1.63
CA PHE A 52 -11.73 11.55 1.88
C PHE A 52 -12.22 10.48 0.90
N THR A 53 -12.45 9.28 1.42
CA THR A 53 -12.99 8.17 0.62
C THR A 53 -14.50 8.32 0.37
N SER A 54 -15.02 7.61 -0.62
CA SER A 54 -16.45 7.65 -0.92
C SER A 54 -17.29 6.80 0.06
N LEU A 55 -18.55 7.14 0.20
CA LEU A 55 -19.50 6.34 1.00
C LEU A 55 -19.55 4.88 0.52
N ALA A 56 -19.49 4.65 -0.79
CA ALA A 56 -19.50 3.31 -1.36
C ALA A 56 -18.29 2.46 -0.91
N VAL A 57 -17.09 3.07 -0.80
CA VAL A 57 -15.89 2.40 -0.25
C VAL A 57 -16.10 2.07 1.21
N MET A 58 -16.60 3.01 2.02
CA MET A 58 -16.89 2.76 3.45
C MET A 58 -17.91 1.65 3.65
N GLN A 59 -18.99 1.61 2.85
CA GLN A 59 -19.99 0.54 2.87
C GLN A 59 -19.39 -0.83 2.48
N ALA A 60 -18.51 -0.88 1.48
CA ALA A 60 -17.83 -2.11 1.10
C ALA A 60 -16.91 -2.63 2.22
N MET A 61 -16.17 -1.74 2.89
CA MET A 61 -15.30 -2.09 4.02
C MET A 61 -16.09 -2.65 5.22
N GLY A 62 -17.24 -2.09 5.52
CA GLY A 62 -18.15 -2.54 6.59
C GLY A 62 -19.14 -3.62 6.15
N SER A 63 -18.88 -4.35 5.07
CA SER A 63 -19.79 -5.36 4.53
C SER A 63 -19.65 -6.74 5.18
N VAL A 64 -20.53 -7.67 4.77
CA VAL A 64 -20.50 -9.08 5.20
C VAL A 64 -19.21 -9.82 4.84
N ALA A 65 -18.41 -9.29 3.91
CA ALA A 65 -17.09 -9.84 3.58
C ALA A 65 -16.16 -9.89 4.80
N THR A 66 -16.35 -9.01 5.79
CA THR A 66 -15.66 -9.02 7.09
C THR A 66 -15.77 -10.35 7.84
N ASN A 67 -16.83 -11.12 7.62
CA ASN A 67 -17.05 -12.41 8.28
C ASN A 67 -16.25 -13.56 7.66
N LYS A 68 -15.69 -13.36 6.44
CA LYS A 68 -15.11 -14.47 5.69
C LYS A 68 -13.60 -14.59 5.90
N TYR A 69 -13.18 -15.76 6.34
CA TYR A 69 -11.79 -16.17 6.40
C TYR A 69 -11.37 -16.79 5.06
N ALA A 70 -10.42 -16.16 4.36
CA ALA A 70 -10.05 -16.49 2.97
C ALA A 70 -8.53 -16.55 2.77
N GLU A 71 -7.85 -17.26 3.67
CA GLU A 71 -6.39 -17.46 3.60
C GLU A 71 -6.01 -18.24 2.33
N GLY A 72 -4.90 -17.85 1.69
CA GLY A 72 -4.47 -18.35 0.38
C GLY A 72 -4.81 -17.37 -0.74
N TYR A 73 -4.92 -17.86 -1.97
CA TYR A 73 -5.19 -17.07 -3.17
C TYR A 73 -6.45 -17.55 -3.90
N PRO A 74 -7.06 -16.75 -4.79
CA PRO A 74 -8.20 -17.18 -5.59
C PRO A 74 -7.95 -18.54 -6.26
N GLY A 75 -8.89 -19.48 -6.07
CA GLY A 75 -8.77 -20.86 -6.55
C GLY A 75 -7.78 -21.75 -5.79
N LYS A 76 -7.07 -21.21 -4.79
CA LYS A 76 -6.09 -21.95 -3.95
C LYS A 76 -6.23 -21.52 -2.48
N ARG A 77 -7.43 -21.67 -1.92
CA ARG A 77 -7.74 -21.32 -0.52
C ARG A 77 -7.55 -22.52 0.40
N TYR A 78 -7.20 -22.23 1.65
CA TYR A 78 -7.13 -23.23 2.70
C TYR A 78 -8.51 -23.60 3.29
N TYR A 79 -9.55 -22.77 3.04
CA TYR A 79 -10.88 -22.93 3.61
C TYR A 79 -11.94 -22.97 2.49
N GLY A 80 -13.06 -23.67 2.78
CA GLY A 80 -14.23 -23.71 1.89
C GLY A 80 -15.04 -22.43 1.90
N GLY A 81 -15.96 -22.29 0.94
CA GLY A 81 -16.91 -21.17 0.85
C GLY A 81 -16.26 -19.86 0.40
N CYS A 82 -15.17 -19.92 -0.37
CA CYS A 82 -14.42 -18.75 -0.82
C CYS A 82 -14.79 -18.28 -2.22
N GLU A 83 -15.75 -18.90 -2.89
CA GLU A 83 -16.08 -18.69 -4.31
C GLU A 83 -16.45 -17.23 -4.61
N VAL A 84 -17.12 -16.56 -3.68
CA VAL A 84 -17.50 -15.14 -3.82
C VAL A 84 -16.34 -14.22 -3.51
N VAL A 85 -15.57 -14.51 -2.47
CA VAL A 85 -14.37 -13.73 -2.10
C VAL A 85 -13.29 -13.84 -3.18
N ASP A 86 -13.16 -14.99 -3.82
CA ASP A 86 -12.28 -15.18 -4.98
C ASP A 86 -12.65 -14.22 -6.12
N GLN A 87 -13.94 -14.08 -6.41
CA GLN A 87 -14.42 -13.13 -7.41
C GLN A 87 -14.17 -11.67 -7.01
N ILE A 88 -14.33 -11.32 -5.73
CA ILE A 88 -14.04 -9.98 -5.22
C ILE A 88 -12.56 -9.66 -5.38
N GLU A 89 -11.68 -10.58 -4.99
CA GLU A 89 -10.22 -10.38 -5.10
C GLU A 89 -9.78 -10.35 -6.57
N ALA A 90 -10.26 -11.24 -7.41
CA ALA A 90 -9.99 -11.25 -8.86
C ALA A 90 -10.43 -9.92 -9.52
N LEU A 91 -11.62 -9.41 -9.16
CA LEU A 91 -12.11 -8.13 -9.66
C LEU A 91 -11.20 -6.96 -9.23
N ALA A 92 -10.69 -6.98 -7.99
CA ALA A 92 -9.76 -5.96 -7.50
C ALA A 92 -8.43 -6.01 -8.27
N ILE A 93 -7.87 -7.21 -8.48
CA ILE A 93 -6.65 -7.43 -9.27
C ILE A 93 -6.83 -6.92 -10.71
N ASP A 94 -7.92 -7.30 -11.37
CA ASP A 94 -8.19 -6.91 -12.76
C ASP A 94 -8.35 -5.39 -12.92
N ARG A 95 -9.04 -4.75 -11.98
CA ARG A 95 -9.20 -3.30 -11.97
C ARG A 95 -7.87 -2.60 -11.73
N LEU A 96 -7.07 -3.08 -10.79
CA LEU A 96 -5.75 -2.53 -10.49
C LEU A 96 -4.83 -2.64 -11.71
N LYS A 97 -4.80 -3.80 -12.37
CA LYS A 97 -4.03 -4.00 -13.60
C LYS A 97 -4.45 -3.03 -14.71
N LYS A 98 -5.74 -2.76 -14.85
CA LYS A 98 -6.24 -1.79 -15.85
C LYS A 98 -5.85 -0.36 -15.52
N VAL A 99 -5.95 0.04 -14.24
CA VAL A 99 -5.64 1.41 -13.80
C VAL A 99 -4.17 1.76 -14.03
N PHE A 100 -3.26 0.82 -13.76
CA PHE A 100 -1.81 1.05 -13.85
C PHE A 100 -1.14 0.38 -15.05
N ASN A 101 -1.91 -0.26 -15.94
CA ASN A 101 -1.36 -1.03 -17.06
C ASN A 101 -0.32 -2.08 -16.61
N ALA A 102 -0.60 -2.76 -15.49
CA ALA A 102 0.23 -3.80 -14.93
C ALA A 102 -0.12 -5.17 -15.53
N SER A 103 0.87 -6.06 -15.71
CA SER A 103 0.63 -7.44 -16.12
C SER A 103 0.28 -8.35 -14.94
N TRP A 104 0.82 -8.05 -13.77
CA TRP A 104 0.58 -8.78 -12.53
C TRP A 104 0.32 -7.82 -11.36
N ALA A 105 -0.56 -8.24 -10.44
CA ALA A 105 -0.88 -7.47 -9.23
C ALA A 105 -1.24 -8.38 -8.05
N ASN A 106 -0.94 -7.91 -6.84
CA ASN A 106 -1.39 -8.47 -5.57
C ASN A 106 -2.06 -7.37 -4.74
N VAL A 107 -3.25 -7.68 -4.21
CA VAL A 107 -4.09 -6.72 -3.47
C VAL A 107 -4.25 -7.12 -1.99
N GLN A 108 -3.53 -8.14 -1.53
CA GLN A 108 -3.68 -8.68 -0.17
C GLN A 108 -2.94 -7.90 0.93
N PRO A 109 -1.84 -7.14 0.69
CA PRO A 109 -1.20 -6.41 1.78
C PRO A 109 -2.19 -5.47 2.49
N HIS A 110 -2.18 -5.46 3.82
CA HIS A 110 -3.06 -4.57 4.60
C HIS A 110 -2.53 -3.12 4.66
N SER A 111 -1.27 -2.89 4.23
CA SER A 111 -0.61 -1.57 4.27
C SER A 111 0.54 -1.52 3.27
N GLY A 112 1.01 -0.30 2.95
CA GLY A 112 2.24 -0.11 2.16
C GLY A 112 3.47 -0.70 2.85
N ALA A 113 3.56 -0.61 4.17
CA ALA A 113 4.65 -1.23 4.93
C ALA A 113 4.68 -2.76 4.75
N GLN A 114 3.52 -3.43 4.78
CA GLN A 114 3.45 -4.87 4.52
C GLN A 114 3.77 -5.19 3.06
N ALA A 115 3.33 -4.38 2.10
CA ALA A 115 3.68 -4.56 0.70
C ALA A 115 5.20 -4.50 0.50
N ASN A 116 5.87 -3.47 1.05
CA ASN A 116 7.32 -3.35 1.01
C ASN A 116 8.03 -4.51 1.72
N THR A 117 7.52 -4.93 2.89
CA THR A 117 8.06 -6.09 3.63
C THR A 117 7.97 -7.36 2.78
N ALA A 118 6.84 -7.62 2.13
CA ALA A 118 6.65 -8.78 1.28
C ALA A 118 7.64 -8.80 0.10
N VAL A 119 7.85 -7.63 -0.55
CA VAL A 119 8.83 -7.49 -1.63
C VAL A 119 10.25 -7.74 -1.12
N PHE A 120 10.62 -7.19 0.03
CA PHE A 120 11.97 -7.40 0.59
C PHE A 120 12.21 -8.87 0.93
N LEU A 121 11.25 -9.53 1.59
CA LEU A 121 11.36 -10.95 1.93
C LEU A 121 11.43 -11.87 0.69
N ALA A 122 10.75 -11.48 -0.39
CA ALA A 122 10.77 -12.25 -1.64
C ALA A 122 12.08 -12.08 -2.43
N CYS A 123 12.70 -10.89 -2.35
CA CYS A 123 13.80 -10.50 -3.24
C CYS A 123 15.17 -10.41 -2.56
N LEU A 124 15.21 -10.32 -1.22
CA LEU A 124 16.42 -10.03 -0.45
C LEU A 124 16.64 -11.07 0.66
N LYS A 125 17.88 -11.17 1.10
CA LYS A 125 18.27 -11.91 2.30
C LYS A 125 18.66 -10.94 3.43
N PRO A 126 18.49 -11.31 4.70
CA PRO A 126 19.00 -10.51 5.81
C PRO A 126 20.48 -10.15 5.59
N GLY A 127 20.81 -8.87 5.80
CA GLY A 127 22.16 -8.35 5.56
C GLY A 127 22.44 -7.87 4.15
N ASP A 128 21.54 -8.09 3.16
CA ASP A 128 21.69 -7.50 1.84
C ASP A 128 21.68 -5.97 1.90
N LYS A 129 22.42 -5.35 0.98
CA LYS A 129 22.46 -3.90 0.87
C LYS A 129 21.25 -3.36 0.12
N ILE A 130 20.67 -2.29 0.63
CA ILE A 130 19.60 -1.52 -0.01
C ILE A 130 19.97 -0.05 -0.08
N LEU A 131 19.46 0.66 -1.09
CA LEU A 131 19.67 2.09 -1.28
C LEU A 131 18.33 2.78 -1.41
N GLY A 132 18.02 3.74 -0.52
CA GLY A 132 16.76 4.48 -0.50
C GLY A 132 16.95 5.98 -0.34
N LEU A 133 15.88 6.77 -0.52
CA LEU A 133 15.89 8.19 -0.19
C LEU A 133 15.95 8.36 1.33
N ASP A 134 16.83 9.24 1.79
CA ASP A 134 16.98 9.53 3.22
C ASP A 134 15.68 10.03 3.83
N LEU A 135 15.35 9.53 5.02
CA LEU A 135 14.13 9.90 5.74
C LEU A 135 14.07 11.42 6.03
N SER A 136 15.21 12.03 6.36
CA SER A 136 15.31 13.46 6.61
C SER A 136 15.10 14.34 5.37
N MET A 137 15.17 13.73 4.19
CA MET A 137 14.99 14.38 2.89
C MET A 137 13.69 13.93 2.18
N GLY A 138 12.74 13.41 2.94
CA GLY A 138 11.41 13.05 2.45
C GLY A 138 11.19 11.56 2.16
N GLY A 139 12.14 10.69 2.46
CA GLY A 139 12.00 9.24 2.35
C GLY A 139 10.91 8.66 3.25
N HIS A 140 10.71 7.35 3.20
CA HIS A 140 9.77 6.64 4.06
C HIS A 140 10.52 5.73 5.04
N LEU A 141 9.92 5.47 6.21
CA LEU A 141 10.50 4.58 7.23
C LEU A 141 10.93 3.21 6.67
N THR A 142 10.11 2.63 5.77
CA THR A 142 10.39 1.32 5.16
C THR A 142 11.50 1.33 4.10
N HIS A 143 12.12 2.47 3.83
CA HIS A 143 13.21 2.59 2.86
C HIS A 143 14.60 2.51 3.50
N GLY A 144 14.72 1.86 4.66
CA GLY A 144 16.00 1.62 5.33
C GLY A 144 16.20 2.38 6.64
N SER A 145 15.18 3.07 7.18
CA SER A 145 15.30 3.76 8.46
C SER A 145 15.69 2.80 9.59
N PRO A 146 16.66 3.15 10.46
CA PRO A 146 17.07 2.31 11.61
C PRO A 146 15.93 2.01 12.59
N ALA A 147 14.90 2.85 12.64
CA ALA A 147 13.72 2.64 13.46
C ALA A 147 12.76 1.58 12.89
N ASN A 148 12.94 1.18 11.63
CA ASN A 148 12.08 0.25 10.91
C ASN A 148 12.77 -1.11 10.69
N PHE A 149 11.95 -2.15 10.39
CA PHE A 149 12.50 -3.48 10.07
C PHE A 149 13.53 -3.40 8.93
N SER A 150 13.31 -2.57 7.92
CA SER A 150 14.20 -2.45 6.76
C SER A 150 15.61 -2.01 7.12
N GLY A 151 15.78 -1.09 8.07
CA GLY A 151 17.10 -0.71 8.57
C GLY A 151 17.68 -1.64 9.64
N LYS A 152 16.86 -2.57 10.19
CA LYS A 152 17.32 -3.57 11.16
C LYS A 152 17.78 -4.87 10.51
N TYR A 153 17.15 -5.27 9.41
CA TYR A 153 17.43 -6.52 8.71
C TYR A 153 18.38 -6.36 7.52
N TYR A 154 18.47 -5.15 6.94
CA TYR A 154 19.28 -4.87 5.75
C TYR A 154 20.32 -3.79 6.03
N GLN A 155 21.39 -3.77 5.24
CA GLN A 155 22.39 -2.70 5.27
C GLN A 155 21.89 -1.54 4.40
N ALA A 156 21.33 -0.52 5.04
CA ALA A 156 20.73 0.60 4.34
C ALA A 156 21.76 1.71 4.05
N PHE A 157 21.77 2.14 2.80
CA PHE A 157 22.48 3.31 2.30
C PHE A 157 21.47 4.31 1.77
N PHE A 158 21.85 5.59 1.69
CA PHE A 158 20.91 6.64 1.37
C PHE A 158 21.47 7.58 0.29
N TYR A 159 20.56 8.10 -0.53
CA TYR A 159 20.74 9.27 -1.36
C TYR A 159 19.79 10.37 -0.90
N GLY A 160 20.03 11.60 -1.35
CA GLY A 160 19.28 12.76 -0.91
C GLY A 160 18.64 13.53 -2.04
N VAL A 161 18.29 14.78 -1.71
CA VAL A 161 17.87 15.81 -2.64
C VAL A 161 18.95 16.90 -2.70
N ASP A 162 19.14 17.46 -3.88
CA ASP A 162 19.97 18.63 -4.07
C ASP A 162 19.34 19.82 -3.36
N ARG A 163 20.12 20.54 -2.55
CA ARG A 163 19.63 21.60 -1.67
C ARG A 163 19.23 22.87 -2.41
N GLU A 164 19.79 23.12 -3.59
CA GLU A 164 19.49 24.32 -4.37
C GLU A 164 18.24 24.13 -5.21
N THR A 165 18.07 22.94 -5.82
CA THR A 165 16.96 22.64 -6.72
C THR A 165 15.78 21.96 -6.05
N GLY A 166 15.99 21.30 -4.90
CA GLY A 166 15.03 20.45 -4.25
C GLY A 166 14.69 19.17 -5.03
N LEU A 167 15.46 18.85 -6.07
CA LEU A 167 15.30 17.63 -6.85
C LEU A 167 16.10 16.48 -6.26
N VAL A 168 15.71 15.24 -6.54
CA VAL A 168 16.51 14.06 -6.20
C VAL A 168 17.92 14.23 -6.77
N ASP A 169 18.94 14.05 -5.93
CA ASP A 169 20.32 14.05 -6.36
C ASP A 169 20.68 12.71 -7.02
N TYR A 170 20.38 12.63 -8.32
CA TYR A 170 20.67 11.43 -9.11
C TYR A 170 22.17 11.15 -9.24
N LYS A 171 23.05 12.17 -9.14
CA LYS A 171 24.51 11.96 -9.16
C LYS A 171 24.93 11.21 -7.90
N GLN A 172 24.49 11.69 -6.74
CA GLN A 172 24.74 11.01 -5.47
C GLN A 172 24.17 9.58 -5.48
N LEU A 173 22.92 9.40 -5.98
CA LEU A 173 22.31 8.08 -6.12
C LEU A 173 23.20 7.12 -6.91
N GLU A 174 23.67 7.55 -8.10
CA GLU A 174 24.52 6.76 -8.98
C GLU A 174 25.88 6.45 -8.35
N GLU A 175 26.53 7.43 -7.71
CA GLU A 175 27.81 7.26 -7.01
C GLU A 175 27.69 6.25 -5.87
N VAL A 176 26.66 6.38 -5.02
CA VAL A 176 26.43 5.45 -3.91
C VAL A 176 26.06 4.07 -4.45
N ALA A 177 25.24 3.97 -5.48
CA ALA A 177 24.86 2.70 -6.10
C ALA A 177 26.08 1.94 -6.65
N ARG A 178 26.98 2.62 -7.39
CA ARG A 178 28.20 1.99 -7.93
C ARG A 178 29.19 1.59 -6.83
N ARG A 179 29.33 2.41 -5.79
CA ARG A 179 30.23 2.15 -4.66
C ARG A 179 29.74 0.99 -3.81
N GLU A 180 28.46 1.01 -3.41
CA GLU A 180 27.92 0.06 -2.44
C GLU A 180 27.34 -1.20 -3.09
N LYS A 181 26.97 -1.14 -4.37
CA LYS A 181 26.35 -2.24 -5.13
C LYS A 181 25.17 -2.87 -4.39
N PRO A 182 24.13 -2.09 -4.04
CA PRO A 182 22.95 -2.61 -3.36
C PRO A 182 22.26 -3.67 -4.22
N LYS A 183 21.55 -4.60 -3.56
CA LYS A 183 20.69 -5.57 -4.24
C LYS A 183 19.37 -4.95 -4.71
N MET A 184 18.96 -3.85 -4.07
CA MET A 184 17.74 -3.13 -4.40
C MET A 184 17.93 -1.62 -4.24
N ILE A 185 17.50 -0.87 -5.25
CA ILE A 185 17.34 0.58 -5.19
C ILE A 185 15.85 0.87 -5.01
N ILE A 186 15.51 1.66 -4.00
CA ILE A 186 14.14 2.04 -3.65
C ILE A 186 13.96 3.49 -4.04
N CYS A 187 13.03 3.77 -4.95
CA CYS A 187 12.59 5.11 -5.30
C CYS A 187 11.16 5.34 -4.82
N GLY A 188 10.94 6.51 -4.25
CA GLY A 188 9.67 6.89 -3.63
C GLY A 188 9.91 7.76 -2.41
N ALA A 189 8.90 8.50 -2.03
CA ALA A 189 8.98 9.45 -0.93
C ALA A 189 7.63 9.70 -0.28
N SER A 190 7.66 10.10 0.99
CA SER A 190 6.50 10.61 1.73
C SER A 190 6.31 12.11 1.53
N ALA A 191 7.39 12.86 1.29
CA ALA A 191 7.40 14.31 1.23
C ALA A 191 8.27 14.80 0.05
N TYR A 192 7.90 14.44 -1.17
CA TYR A 192 8.56 14.89 -2.40
C TYR A 192 7.51 15.18 -3.46
N SER A 193 7.45 16.41 -3.93
CA SER A 193 6.39 16.94 -4.80
C SER A 193 6.77 16.99 -6.28
N ARG A 194 7.91 16.42 -6.65
CA ARG A 194 8.40 16.39 -8.05
C ARG A 194 8.27 14.98 -8.63
N ASP A 195 8.40 14.89 -9.95
CA ASP A 195 8.42 13.61 -10.66
C ASP A 195 9.77 12.89 -10.52
N TRP A 196 9.77 11.59 -10.77
CA TRP A 196 10.95 10.73 -10.67
C TRP A 196 11.46 10.34 -12.06
N ASP A 197 12.77 10.40 -12.26
CA ASP A 197 13.41 9.83 -13.45
C ASP A 197 13.68 8.32 -13.24
N TYR A 198 12.61 7.53 -13.33
CA TYR A 198 12.69 6.07 -13.18
C TYR A 198 13.62 5.42 -14.23
N LYS A 199 13.71 5.99 -15.44
CA LYS A 199 14.58 5.49 -16.49
C LYS A 199 16.05 5.60 -16.09
N ARG A 200 16.43 6.72 -15.49
CA ARG A 200 17.79 6.96 -15.01
C ARG A 200 18.14 6.03 -13.84
N ILE A 201 17.23 5.86 -12.89
CA ILE A 201 17.39 4.91 -11.78
C ILE A 201 17.55 3.48 -12.31
N ARG A 202 16.72 3.10 -13.28
CA ARG A 202 16.79 1.78 -13.90
C ARG A 202 18.15 1.54 -14.59
N ALA A 203 18.69 2.51 -15.30
CA ALA A 203 19.97 2.38 -15.98
C ALA A 203 21.13 2.05 -15.03
N VAL A 204 21.23 2.76 -13.89
CA VAL A 204 22.26 2.45 -12.90
C VAL A 204 22.00 1.12 -12.17
N ALA A 205 20.75 0.76 -11.97
CA ALA A 205 20.39 -0.52 -11.37
C ALA A 205 20.82 -1.70 -12.27
N ASP A 206 20.59 -1.60 -13.58
CA ASP A 206 21.00 -2.61 -14.56
C ASP A 206 22.53 -2.74 -14.63
N GLU A 207 23.27 -1.61 -14.54
CA GLU A 207 24.74 -1.59 -14.52
C GLU A 207 25.32 -2.43 -13.38
N ILE A 208 24.67 -2.41 -12.20
CA ILE A 208 25.16 -3.09 -10.99
C ILE A 208 24.41 -4.40 -10.67
N GLY A 209 23.42 -4.77 -11.48
CA GLY A 209 22.59 -5.97 -11.25
C GLY A 209 21.62 -5.84 -10.07
N ALA A 210 21.12 -4.66 -9.78
CA ALA A 210 20.17 -4.39 -8.72
C ALA A 210 18.73 -4.42 -9.20
N LEU A 211 17.78 -4.74 -8.29
CA LEU A 211 16.36 -4.54 -8.51
C LEU A 211 15.99 -3.06 -8.25
N VAL A 212 14.95 -2.58 -8.93
CA VAL A 212 14.32 -1.28 -8.64
C VAL A 212 12.93 -1.51 -8.10
N LEU A 213 12.69 -1.05 -6.88
CA LEU A 213 11.39 -0.95 -6.24
C LEU A 213 10.91 0.50 -6.25
N ALA A 214 9.75 0.77 -6.87
CA ALA A 214 9.10 2.07 -6.76
C ALA A 214 7.97 2.02 -5.74
N ASP A 215 8.11 2.73 -4.63
CA ASP A 215 7.02 2.96 -3.68
C ASP A 215 6.29 4.25 -4.05
N ILE A 216 5.14 4.10 -4.70
CA ILE A 216 4.34 5.21 -5.22
C ILE A 216 3.15 5.56 -4.31
N ALA A 217 3.18 5.17 -3.05
CA ALA A 217 2.05 5.33 -2.14
C ALA A 217 1.47 6.76 -2.12
N HIS A 218 2.30 7.79 -2.18
CA HIS A 218 1.84 9.17 -2.21
C HIS A 218 1.34 9.63 -3.59
N PRO A 219 2.11 9.48 -4.69
CA PRO A 219 1.72 9.99 -6.01
C PRO A 219 0.79 9.05 -6.80
N ALA A 220 0.39 7.89 -6.28
CA ALA A 220 -0.31 6.85 -7.05
C ALA A 220 -1.55 7.36 -7.81
N GLY A 221 -2.33 8.26 -7.22
CA GLY A 221 -3.50 8.84 -7.89
C GLY A 221 -3.12 9.73 -9.07
N LEU A 222 -2.03 10.48 -8.99
CA LEU A 222 -1.53 11.32 -10.08
C LEU A 222 -0.92 10.47 -11.20
N ILE A 223 -0.22 9.39 -10.86
CA ILE A 223 0.31 8.42 -11.83
C ILE A 223 -0.84 7.73 -12.56
N ALA A 224 -1.86 7.27 -11.82
CA ALA A 224 -3.06 6.66 -12.40
C ALA A 224 -3.82 7.60 -13.35
N ALA A 225 -3.76 8.91 -13.10
CA ALA A 225 -4.33 9.94 -13.96
C ALA A 225 -3.43 10.36 -15.14
N GLY A 226 -2.24 9.79 -15.26
CA GLY A 226 -1.27 10.14 -16.32
C GLY A 226 -0.61 11.51 -16.15
N LEU A 227 -0.62 12.06 -14.93
CA LEU A 227 -0.04 13.37 -14.62
C LEU A 227 1.42 13.28 -14.15
N LEU A 228 1.89 12.10 -13.80
CA LEU A 228 3.27 11.80 -13.45
C LEU A 228 3.74 10.55 -14.20
N SER A 229 5.06 10.36 -14.26
CA SER A 229 5.70 9.26 -14.97
C SER A 229 5.28 7.88 -14.47
N ASP A 230 5.07 6.94 -15.40
CA ASP A 230 4.73 5.55 -15.11
C ASP A 230 5.96 4.75 -14.62
N PRO A 231 6.02 4.35 -13.34
CA PRO A 231 7.14 3.56 -12.83
C PRO A 231 7.20 2.15 -13.42
N LEU A 232 6.06 1.57 -13.81
CA LEU A 232 5.99 0.20 -14.34
C LEU A 232 6.72 0.06 -15.69
N ALA A 233 6.95 1.17 -16.40
CA ALA A 233 7.74 1.15 -17.62
C ALA A 233 9.24 0.89 -17.38
N HIS A 234 9.73 1.14 -16.16
CA HIS A 234 11.15 1.11 -15.84
C HIS A 234 11.50 0.31 -14.57
N CYS A 235 10.63 0.26 -13.59
CA CYS A 235 10.88 -0.42 -12.32
C CYS A 235 10.50 -1.89 -12.38
N HIS A 236 11.21 -2.74 -11.65
CA HIS A 236 10.93 -4.17 -11.58
C HIS A 236 9.67 -4.45 -10.77
N ILE A 237 9.49 -3.73 -9.66
CA ILE A 237 8.38 -3.90 -8.75
C ILE A 237 7.87 -2.51 -8.36
N VAL A 238 6.56 -2.38 -8.25
CA VAL A 238 5.90 -1.15 -7.78
C VAL A 238 5.00 -1.49 -6.61
N THR A 239 5.11 -0.76 -5.52
CA THR A 239 4.22 -0.86 -4.36
C THR A 239 3.45 0.43 -4.16
N SER A 240 2.28 0.33 -3.56
CA SER A 240 1.49 1.49 -3.17
C SER A 240 0.57 1.18 -2.00
N THR A 241 -0.06 2.22 -1.48
CA THR A 241 -1.25 2.14 -0.65
C THR A 241 -2.48 2.49 -1.48
N THR A 242 -3.66 2.06 -1.02
CA THR A 242 -4.94 2.38 -1.67
C THR A 242 -5.64 3.60 -1.06
N HIS A 243 -5.23 4.04 0.13
CA HIS A 243 -5.96 5.00 0.97
C HIS A 243 -5.38 6.43 1.01
N LYS A 244 -4.42 6.76 0.14
CA LYS A 244 -3.86 8.12 0.02
C LYS A 244 -4.49 8.84 -1.18
N THR A 245 -3.71 9.23 -2.18
CA THR A 245 -4.24 9.90 -3.38
C THR A 245 -5.21 9.04 -4.20
N LEU A 246 -5.16 7.70 -4.07
CA LEU A 246 -6.16 6.81 -4.69
C LEU A 246 -7.55 6.85 -4.05
N ARG A 247 -7.70 7.43 -2.84
CA ARG A 247 -8.98 7.57 -2.12
C ARG A 247 -9.74 6.25 -1.88
N GLY A 248 -9.01 5.15 -1.80
CA GLY A 248 -9.57 3.82 -1.57
C GLY A 248 -9.63 3.42 -0.09
N PRO A 249 -9.93 2.14 0.17
CA PRO A 249 -9.88 1.57 1.51
C PRO A 249 -8.44 1.50 2.03
N ARG A 250 -8.25 1.33 3.32
CA ARG A 250 -6.93 1.04 3.87
C ARG A 250 -6.43 -0.30 3.38
N GLY A 251 -5.29 -0.30 2.71
CA GLY A 251 -4.68 -1.48 2.11
C GLY A 251 -3.36 -1.14 1.42
N GLY A 252 -2.66 -2.17 0.98
CA GLY A 252 -1.45 -2.09 0.17
C GLY A 252 -1.59 -2.93 -1.11
N ILE A 253 -0.81 -2.60 -2.10
CA ILE A 253 -0.79 -3.27 -3.41
C ILE A 253 0.64 -3.44 -3.89
N ILE A 254 0.86 -4.51 -4.66
CA ILE A 254 2.14 -4.80 -5.33
C ILE A 254 1.82 -5.04 -6.81
N MET A 255 2.61 -4.45 -7.69
CA MET A 255 2.41 -4.53 -9.14
C MET A 255 3.72 -4.80 -9.86
N MET A 256 3.63 -5.48 -11.00
CA MET A 256 4.74 -5.72 -11.95
C MET A 256 4.22 -5.64 -13.38
N ARG A 257 5.12 -5.40 -14.31
CA ARG A 257 4.85 -5.41 -15.75
C ARG A 257 5.62 -6.52 -16.44
#